data_b7e64957980a28109a0915921b315d7c
#
_entry.id   b7e64957980a28109a0915921b315d7c
#
_cell.length_a   1.000
_cell.length_b   1.000
_cell.length_c   1.000
_cell.angle_alpha   90.00
_cell.angle_beta   90.00
_cell.angle_gamma   90.00
#
_symmetry.space_group_name_H-M   'P 1'
#
loop_
_entity.id
_entity.type
_entity.pdbx_description
1 polymer ?
#
loop_
_entity_poly.entity_id
_entity_poly.type
_entity_poly.pdbx_seq_one_letter_code
_entity_poly.pdbx_strand_id
1 'polypeptide(L)'
;MKNKQNLTFYVIIKVMNYGDYIWDLGGTLLDNYQISTQAFLATLERFERTAEFQAVYDALKVSTSTAIAMFAPDITDFRALYKQEEAKHLQEPVLFEGAKDALAKIVAEGGRNFLVSHRNHLVLDILDRVEIAHYFT
;
A
#
# COMPACT_ATOMS: atom_id res chain seq x y z
N MET A 1 -26.70 10.93 22.30
CA MET A 1 -26.37 9.59 22.84
C MET A 1 -25.41 8.74 22.02
N LYS A 2 -24.84 9.27 20.99
CA LYS A 2 -23.90 8.54 20.10
C LYS A 2 -22.49 8.29 20.66
N ASN A 3 -22.13 8.75 21.88
CA ASN A 3 -20.73 9.00 22.17
C ASN A 3 -20.15 8.41 23.45
N LYS A 4 -20.91 7.64 24.24
CA LYS A 4 -20.31 7.05 25.45
C LYS A 4 -19.31 5.93 25.12
N GLN A 5 -19.60 5.09 24.12
CA GLN A 5 -18.68 4.02 23.71
C GLN A 5 -17.44 4.58 22.99
N ASN A 6 -17.63 5.58 22.12
CA ASN A 6 -16.52 6.24 21.43
C ASN A 6 -15.63 7.06 22.37
N LEU A 7 -16.23 7.68 23.39
CA LEU A 7 -15.50 8.44 24.39
C LEU A 7 -14.65 7.51 25.29
N THR A 8 -15.18 6.35 25.66
CA THR A 8 -14.48 5.34 26.46
C THR A 8 -13.29 4.79 25.70
N PHE A 9 -13.44 4.49 24.41
CA PHE A 9 -12.36 4.01 23.55
C PHE A 9 -11.27 5.09 23.36
N TYR A 10 -11.66 6.33 23.13
CA TYR A 10 -10.75 7.47 23.02
C TYR A 10 -9.95 7.71 24.31
N VAL A 11 -10.60 7.63 25.45
CA VAL A 11 -9.96 7.78 26.76
C VAL A 11 -8.98 6.64 27.05
N ILE A 12 -9.33 5.40 26.69
CA ILE A 12 -8.45 4.24 26.87
C ILE A 12 -7.20 4.38 26.00
N ILE A 13 -7.34 4.77 24.73
CA ILE A 13 -6.19 5.00 23.83
C ILE A 13 -5.29 6.11 24.38
N LYS A 14 -5.86 7.18 24.90
CA LYS A 14 -5.11 8.30 25.46
C LYS A 14 -4.38 7.94 26.76
N VAL A 15 -4.94 7.05 27.54
CA VAL A 15 -4.33 6.54 28.79
C VAL A 15 -3.23 5.52 28.50
N MET A 16 -3.35 4.74 27.44
CA MET A 16 -2.36 3.72 27.08
C MET A 16 -1.08 4.27 26.44
N ASN A 17 -1.05 5.55 26.11
CA ASN A 17 0.11 6.34 25.65
C ASN A 17 1.21 5.53 24.93
N TYR A 18 0.85 4.86 23.84
CA TYR A 18 1.81 4.19 23.00
C TYR A 18 2.73 5.23 22.36
N GLY A 19 4.00 5.25 22.78
CA GLY A 19 4.98 6.20 22.28
C GLY A 19 5.68 5.76 21.01
N ASP A 20 5.74 4.44 20.76
CA ASP A 20 6.48 3.84 19.66
C ASP A 20 5.58 3.02 18.75
N TYR A 21 5.68 3.26 17.45
CA TYR A 21 4.90 2.60 16.42
C TYR A 21 5.84 1.96 15.42
N ILE A 22 5.63 0.68 15.15
CA ILE A 22 6.38 -0.08 14.15
C ILE A 22 5.49 -0.30 12.93
N TRP A 23 5.96 0.13 11.77
CA TRP A 23 5.24 0.09 10.50
C TRP A 23 5.87 -0.89 9.54
N ASP A 24 5.05 -1.64 8.83
CA ASP A 24 5.41 -2.26 7.57
C ASP A 24 5.21 -1.26 6.43
N LEU A 25 5.86 -1.47 5.29
CA LEU A 25 5.81 -0.54 4.17
C LEU A 25 4.80 -0.96 3.10
N GLY A 26 5.06 -2.06 2.42
CA GLY A 26 4.23 -2.54 1.31
C GLY A 26 2.89 -3.10 1.78
N GLY A 27 1.78 -2.57 1.27
CA GLY A 27 0.44 -2.97 1.68
C GLY A 27 -0.03 -2.39 3.01
N THR A 28 0.81 -1.55 3.66
CA THR A 28 0.46 -0.86 4.92
C THR A 28 0.55 0.66 4.75
N LEU A 29 1.70 1.19 4.39
CA LEU A 29 1.89 2.61 4.07
C LEU A 29 1.80 2.87 2.57
N LEU A 30 2.35 1.97 1.74
CA LEU A 30 2.30 2.05 0.28
C LEU A 30 1.15 1.22 -0.28
N ASP A 31 0.34 1.84 -1.12
CA ASP A 31 -0.71 1.17 -1.90
C ASP A 31 -0.12 0.51 -3.15
N ASN A 32 0.60 -0.59 -2.94
CA ASN A 32 1.17 -1.38 -4.02
C ASN A 32 0.09 -1.99 -4.92
N TYR A 33 -1.12 -2.21 -4.40
CA TYR A 33 -2.22 -2.77 -5.18
C TYR A 33 -2.73 -1.81 -6.25
N GLN A 34 -2.69 -0.50 -5.98
CA GLN A 34 -3.02 0.50 -7.00
C GLN A 34 -2.02 0.44 -8.16
N ILE A 35 -0.72 0.40 -7.85
CA ILE A 35 0.35 0.29 -8.84
C ILE A 35 0.25 -1.03 -9.61
N SER A 36 0.08 -2.13 -8.89
CA SER A 36 -0.08 -3.47 -9.48
C SER A 36 -1.30 -3.56 -10.39
N THR A 37 -2.40 -2.89 -10.01
CA THR A 37 -3.61 -2.84 -10.83
C THR A 37 -3.38 -2.08 -12.14
N GLN A 38 -2.70 -0.93 -12.10
CA GLN A 38 -2.35 -0.17 -13.29
C GLN A 38 -1.48 -1.00 -14.25
N ALA A 39 -0.47 -1.69 -13.70
CA ALA A 39 0.40 -2.57 -14.48
C ALA A 39 -0.35 -3.78 -15.08
N PHE A 40 -1.28 -4.34 -14.32
CA PHE A 40 -2.12 -5.46 -14.79
C PHE A 40 -3.01 -5.03 -15.96
N LEU A 41 -3.68 -3.88 -15.84
CA LEU A 41 -4.51 -3.32 -16.92
C LEU A 41 -3.67 -2.98 -18.15
N ALA A 42 -2.51 -2.36 -17.99
CA ALA A 42 -1.59 -2.08 -19.09
C ALA A 42 -1.13 -3.37 -19.80
N THR A 43 -0.95 -4.46 -19.05
CA THR A 43 -0.62 -5.76 -19.63
C THR A 43 -1.82 -6.35 -20.40
N LEU A 44 -3.05 -6.24 -19.88
CA LEU A 44 -4.25 -6.67 -20.60
C LEU A 44 -4.43 -5.92 -21.93
N GLU A 45 -4.16 -4.60 -21.95
CA GLU A 45 -4.25 -3.79 -23.17
C GLU A 45 -3.35 -4.31 -24.29
N ARG A 46 -2.19 -4.89 -23.98
CA ARG A 46 -1.30 -5.50 -24.97
C ARG A 46 -1.94 -6.68 -25.70
N PHE A 47 -2.98 -7.28 -25.12
CA PHE A 47 -3.78 -8.37 -25.70
C PHE A 47 -5.17 -7.89 -26.13
N GLU A 48 -5.35 -6.58 -26.29
CA GLU A 48 -6.62 -5.97 -26.69
C GLU A 48 -7.78 -6.31 -25.74
N ARG A 49 -7.46 -6.44 -24.43
CA ARG A 49 -8.43 -6.72 -23.36
C ARG A 49 -8.53 -5.55 -22.41
N THR A 50 -9.73 -5.41 -21.85
CA THR A 50 -10.05 -4.41 -20.82
C THR A 50 -10.69 -5.09 -19.62
N ALA A 51 -10.55 -4.46 -18.46
CA ALA A 51 -11.24 -4.86 -17.24
C ALA A 51 -11.46 -3.63 -16.37
N GLU A 52 -12.44 -3.71 -15.47
CA GLU A 52 -12.71 -2.66 -14.50
C GLU A 52 -11.57 -2.58 -13.47
N PHE A 53 -11.12 -1.35 -13.20
CA PHE A 53 -10.03 -1.11 -12.24
C PHE A 53 -10.29 -1.76 -10.89
N GLN A 54 -11.46 -1.50 -10.31
CA GLN A 54 -11.80 -2.00 -8.98
C GLN A 54 -11.85 -3.54 -8.93
N ALA A 55 -12.35 -4.18 -9.98
CA ALA A 55 -12.41 -5.63 -10.06
C ALA A 55 -11.02 -6.27 -10.08
N VAL A 56 -10.08 -5.68 -10.82
CA VAL A 56 -8.68 -6.13 -10.86
C VAL A 56 -7.98 -5.84 -9.52
N TYR A 57 -8.19 -4.67 -8.96
CA TYR A 57 -7.67 -4.26 -7.64
C TYR A 57 -8.07 -5.27 -6.55
N ASP A 58 -9.35 -5.62 -6.47
CA ASP A 58 -9.87 -6.56 -5.47
C ASP A 58 -9.32 -7.98 -5.69
N ALA A 59 -9.21 -8.42 -6.93
CA ALA A 59 -8.63 -9.71 -7.26
C ALA A 59 -7.14 -9.80 -6.88
N LEU A 60 -6.36 -8.75 -7.15
CA LEU A 60 -4.94 -8.68 -6.78
C LEU A 60 -4.72 -8.66 -5.26
N LYS A 61 -5.64 -8.09 -4.50
CA LYS A 61 -5.61 -8.14 -3.03
C LYS A 61 -5.74 -9.58 -2.51
N VAL A 62 -6.43 -10.44 -3.22
CA VAL A 62 -6.48 -11.88 -2.90
C VAL A 62 -5.16 -12.54 -3.30
N SER A 63 -4.85 -12.52 -4.58
CA SER A 63 -3.54 -12.98 -5.11
C SER A 63 -3.40 -12.63 -6.60
N THR A 64 -2.15 -12.59 -7.07
CA THR A 64 -1.85 -12.47 -8.50
C THR A 64 -2.46 -13.64 -9.29
N SER A 65 -2.42 -14.85 -8.74
CA SER A 65 -3.01 -16.04 -9.37
C SER A 65 -4.51 -15.90 -9.57
N THR A 66 -5.22 -15.36 -8.57
CA THR A 66 -6.66 -15.08 -8.65
C THR A 66 -6.97 -14.10 -9.77
N ALA A 67 -6.23 -12.99 -9.83
CA ALA A 67 -6.43 -11.99 -10.87
C ALA A 67 -6.19 -12.56 -12.29
N ILE A 68 -5.13 -13.34 -12.47
CA ILE A 68 -4.84 -13.99 -13.77
C ILE A 68 -5.94 -14.98 -14.14
N ALA A 69 -6.40 -15.81 -13.19
CA ALA A 69 -7.47 -16.76 -13.44
C ALA A 69 -8.79 -16.08 -13.84
N MET A 70 -9.07 -14.90 -13.31
CA MET A 70 -10.29 -14.14 -13.64
C MET A 70 -10.21 -13.40 -14.97
N PHE A 71 -9.06 -12.80 -15.31
CA PHE A 71 -8.97 -11.84 -16.42
C PHE A 71 -8.09 -12.29 -17.58
N ALA A 72 -7.20 -13.24 -17.37
CA ALA A 72 -6.24 -13.69 -18.39
C ALA A 72 -5.92 -15.20 -18.30
N PRO A 73 -6.93 -16.10 -18.11
CA PRO A 73 -6.68 -17.53 -17.87
C PRO A 73 -6.06 -18.25 -19.06
N ASP A 74 -6.26 -17.71 -20.25
CA ASP A 74 -5.86 -18.29 -21.54
C ASP A 74 -4.54 -17.72 -22.09
N ILE A 75 -3.92 -16.78 -21.39
CA ILE A 75 -2.66 -16.14 -21.82
C ILE A 75 -1.50 -16.77 -21.05
N THR A 76 -0.73 -17.62 -21.71
CA THR A 76 0.33 -18.43 -21.07
C THR A 76 1.42 -17.59 -20.40
N ASP A 77 1.86 -16.51 -21.05
CA ASP A 77 2.99 -15.68 -20.57
C ASP A 77 2.54 -14.44 -19.80
N PHE A 78 1.25 -14.35 -19.45
CA PHE A 78 0.70 -13.14 -18.84
C PHE A 78 1.42 -12.75 -17.56
N ARG A 79 1.70 -13.71 -16.66
CA ARG A 79 2.37 -13.45 -15.40
C ARG A 79 3.75 -12.79 -15.59
N ALA A 80 4.54 -13.29 -16.51
CA ALA A 80 5.88 -12.76 -16.79
C ALA A 80 5.81 -11.35 -17.35
N LEU A 81 4.90 -11.10 -18.29
CA LEU A 81 4.69 -9.77 -18.88
C LEU A 81 4.15 -8.78 -17.85
N TYR A 82 3.20 -9.20 -17.04
CA TYR A 82 2.66 -8.39 -15.94
C TYR A 82 3.77 -7.99 -14.94
N LYS A 83 4.62 -8.94 -14.54
CA LYS A 83 5.71 -8.65 -13.60
C LYS A 83 6.74 -7.68 -14.18
N GLN A 84 7.01 -7.74 -15.47
CA GLN A 84 7.86 -6.75 -16.15
C GLN A 84 7.21 -5.36 -16.14
N GLU A 85 5.91 -5.30 -16.39
CA GLU A 85 5.16 -4.04 -16.40
C GLU A 85 5.07 -3.45 -14.98
N GLU A 86 4.76 -4.28 -13.99
CA GLU A 86 4.71 -3.89 -12.58
C GLU A 86 6.03 -3.27 -12.11
N ALA A 87 7.17 -3.86 -12.48
CA ALA A 87 8.48 -3.34 -12.12
C ALA A 87 8.74 -1.90 -12.62
N LYS A 88 8.18 -1.54 -13.77
CA LYS A 88 8.26 -0.16 -14.29
C LYS A 88 7.40 0.80 -13.46
N HIS A 89 6.18 0.39 -13.11
CA HIS A 89 5.24 1.19 -12.34
C HIS A 89 5.65 1.36 -10.88
N LEU A 90 6.38 0.39 -10.29
CA LEU A 90 6.89 0.48 -8.91
C LEU A 90 7.93 1.58 -8.69
N GLN A 91 8.38 2.25 -9.75
CA GLN A 91 9.26 3.42 -9.65
C GLN A 91 8.51 4.68 -9.19
N GLU A 92 7.19 4.67 -9.19
CA GLU A 92 6.33 5.76 -8.72
C GLU A 92 5.46 5.27 -7.55
N PRO A 93 6.03 5.19 -6.33
CA PRO A 93 5.30 4.69 -5.17
C PRO A 93 4.14 5.61 -4.77
N VAL A 94 3.04 5.02 -4.34
CA VAL A 94 1.83 5.72 -3.89
C VAL A 94 1.53 5.33 -2.45
N LEU A 95 1.30 6.34 -1.59
CA LEU A 95 0.84 6.11 -0.22
C LEU A 95 -0.65 5.80 -0.18
N PHE A 96 -1.06 4.97 0.80
CA PHE A 96 -2.47 4.92 1.16
C PHE A 96 -2.94 6.28 1.66
N GLU A 97 -4.20 6.60 1.35
CA GLU A 97 -4.84 7.81 1.88
C GLU A 97 -4.77 7.82 3.42
N GLY A 98 -4.37 8.95 3.99
CA GLY A 98 -4.23 9.12 5.43
C GLY A 98 -2.94 8.58 6.04
N ALA A 99 -2.10 7.84 5.31
CA ALA A 99 -0.85 7.29 5.85
C ALA A 99 0.10 8.40 6.34
N LYS A 100 0.31 9.43 5.52
CA LYS A 100 1.16 10.57 5.86
C LYS A 100 0.63 11.33 7.08
N ASP A 101 -0.67 11.57 7.12
CA ASP A 101 -1.33 12.27 8.24
C ASP A 101 -1.21 11.49 9.55
N ALA A 102 -1.35 10.16 9.49
CA ALA A 102 -1.18 9.30 10.66
C ALA A 102 0.24 9.38 11.23
N LEU A 103 1.26 9.30 10.36
CA LEU A 103 2.66 9.43 10.77
C LEU A 103 2.95 10.80 11.38
N ALA A 104 2.47 11.87 10.74
CA ALA A 104 2.64 13.25 11.22
C ALA A 104 1.97 13.47 12.57
N LYS A 105 0.77 12.93 12.76
CA LYS A 105 0.03 13.02 14.03
C LYS A 105 0.77 12.35 15.18
N ILE A 106 1.33 11.17 14.95
CA ILE A 106 2.12 10.44 15.96
C ILE A 106 3.30 11.29 16.42
N VAL A 107 4.06 11.86 15.48
CA VAL A 107 5.20 12.73 15.80
C VAL A 107 4.75 14.00 16.54
N ALA A 108 3.66 14.64 16.09
CA ALA A 108 3.11 15.84 16.74
C ALA A 108 2.67 15.58 18.19
N GLU A 109 2.23 14.37 18.50
CA GLU A 109 1.84 13.94 19.84
C GLU A 109 3.01 13.41 20.70
N GLY A 110 4.26 13.51 20.20
CA GLY A 110 5.47 13.10 20.89
C GLY A 110 5.83 11.62 20.75
N GLY A 111 5.15 10.89 19.86
CA GLY A 111 5.45 9.51 19.54
C GLY A 111 6.58 9.37 18.52
N ARG A 112 7.02 8.13 18.29
CA ARG A 112 8.06 7.78 17.33
C ARG A 112 7.58 6.72 16.35
N ASN A 113 7.97 6.84 15.09
CA ASN A 113 7.69 5.86 14.05
C ASN A 113 8.97 5.11 13.68
N PHE A 114 8.87 3.80 13.61
CA PHE A 114 9.93 2.90 13.15
C PHE A 114 9.42 2.11 11.95
N LEU A 115 10.30 1.86 10.98
CA LEU A 115 9.96 1.07 9.81
C LEU A 115 10.66 -0.29 9.86
N VAL A 116 9.90 -1.34 9.56
CA VAL A 116 10.42 -2.69 9.30
C VAL A 116 10.01 -3.07 7.88
N SER A 117 10.97 -3.42 7.05
CA SER A 117 10.73 -3.81 5.67
C SER A 117 11.67 -4.94 5.25
N HIS A 118 11.16 -5.86 4.44
CA HIS A 118 11.97 -6.89 3.79
C HIS A 118 12.73 -6.38 2.55
N ARG A 119 12.51 -5.13 2.17
CA ARG A 119 13.19 -4.50 1.05
C ARG A 119 14.63 -4.11 1.45
N ASN A 120 15.49 -3.94 0.44
CA ASN A 120 16.86 -3.48 0.62
C ASN A 120 16.93 -1.95 0.86
N HIS A 121 18.13 -1.38 0.75
CA HIS A 121 18.39 0.06 0.94
C HIS A 121 17.54 1.00 0.06
N LEU A 122 16.90 0.52 -1.01
CA LEU A 122 15.97 1.32 -1.83
C LEU A 122 14.77 1.82 -1.05
N VAL A 123 14.52 1.30 0.14
CA VAL A 123 13.48 1.79 1.05
C VAL A 123 13.65 3.27 1.35
N LEU A 124 14.86 3.73 1.59
CA LEU A 124 15.13 5.13 1.90
C LEU A 124 14.74 6.05 0.75
N ASP A 125 15.08 5.67 -0.49
CA ASP A 125 14.68 6.43 -1.68
C ASP A 125 13.15 6.48 -1.84
N ILE A 126 12.45 5.39 -1.52
CA ILE A 126 10.99 5.35 -1.55
C ILE A 126 10.40 6.33 -0.53
N LEU A 127 10.88 6.30 0.71
CA LEU A 127 10.41 7.19 1.78
C LEU A 127 10.63 8.67 1.44
N ASP A 128 11.75 8.99 0.80
CA ASP A 128 12.05 10.35 0.35
C ASP A 128 11.10 10.79 -0.78
N ARG A 129 10.86 9.93 -1.76
CA ARG A 129 9.95 10.22 -2.89
C ARG A 129 8.53 10.48 -2.48
N VAL A 130 8.04 9.76 -1.46
CA VAL A 130 6.68 9.97 -0.91
C VAL A 130 6.67 10.95 0.26
N GLU A 131 7.80 11.60 0.54
CA GLU A 131 7.95 12.67 1.53
C GLU A 131 7.54 12.28 2.96
N ILE A 132 7.88 11.06 3.39
CA ILE A 132 7.59 10.59 4.76
C ILE A 132 8.84 10.20 5.56
N ALA A 133 10.03 10.23 4.96
CA ALA A 133 11.27 9.81 5.62
C ALA A 133 11.49 10.54 6.96
N HIS A 134 11.19 11.83 7.03
CA HIS A 134 11.37 12.66 8.21
C HIS A 134 10.45 12.34 9.39
N TYR A 135 9.40 11.51 9.20
CA TYR A 135 8.53 11.05 10.28
C TYR A 135 9.05 9.80 11.00
N PHE A 136 10.13 9.19 10.50
CA PHE A 136 10.74 7.98 11.08
C PHE A 136 11.98 8.33 11.90
N THR A 137 12.19 7.54 12.95
CA THR A 137 13.36 7.64 13.82
C THR A 137 14.53 6.79 13.31
#